data_826222f9cb4f401921113dd3215eb1c6
#
_entry.id   826222f9cb4f401921113dd3215eb1c6
#
_cell.length_a   1.000
_cell.length_b   1.000
_cell.length_c   1.000
_cell.angle_alpha   90.00
_cell.angle_beta   90.00
_cell.angle_gamma   90.00
#
_symmetry.space_group_name_H-M   'P 1'
#
loop_
_entity.id
_entity.type
_entity.pdbx_description
1 polymer ?
#
loop_
_entity_poly.entity_id
_entity_poly.type
_entity_poly.pdbx_seq_one_letter_code
_entity_poly.pdbx_strand_id
1 'polypeptide(L)'
;MVNEQIVNVFMIQRIQTLYLLAIVALGIALIFLPVAQLVTDEFHVYELGAFRHVPLQGMWGLAVATILIPVLAFVDIFLFKKRILQARLNIFLAILCLGYYGIVFMYIWFAKMNFAAEWHITFWSCIPLICFILTLGATRRILKDEALVRAADRIR
;
A
#
# COMPACT_ATOMS: atom_id res chain seq x y z
N MET A 1 -13.67 -8.47 35.49
CA MET A 1 -13.57 -7.16 34.76
C MET A 1 -12.17 -6.84 34.25
N VAL A 2 -11.10 -6.92 35.04
CA VAL A 2 -9.72 -6.63 34.58
C VAL A 2 -9.25 -7.61 33.51
N ASN A 3 -9.55 -8.89 33.62
CA ASN A 3 -9.14 -9.91 32.65
C ASN A 3 -9.78 -9.75 31.25
N GLU A 4 -11.05 -9.34 31.17
CA GLU A 4 -11.73 -9.14 29.89
C GLU A 4 -11.17 -7.92 29.13
N GLN A 5 -10.80 -6.85 29.86
CA GLN A 5 -10.18 -5.69 29.25
C GLN A 5 -8.79 -6.01 28.69
N ILE A 6 -8.00 -6.80 29.41
CA ILE A 6 -6.66 -7.23 28.95
C ILE A 6 -6.79 -8.11 27.69
N VAL A 7 -7.72 -9.06 27.69
CA VAL A 7 -7.97 -9.94 26.54
C VAL A 7 -8.42 -9.13 25.32
N ASN A 8 -9.29 -8.16 25.51
CA ASN A 8 -9.76 -7.29 24.41
C ASN A 8 -8.63 -6.44 23.82
N VAL A 9 -7.73 -5.89 24.63
CA VAL A 9 -6.57 -5.11 24.16
C VAL A 9 -5.61 -5.99 23.36
N PHE A 10 -5.34 -7.21 23.81
CA PHE A 10 -4.50 -8.15 23.06
C PHE A 10 -5.12 -8.59 21.73
N MET A 11 -6.43 -8.79 21.68
CA MET A 11 -7.14 -9.16 20.45
C MET A 11 -7.13 -8.01 19.42
N ILE A 12 -7.31 -6.77 19.86
CA ILE A 12 -7.30 -5.59 18.98
C ILE A 12 -5.93 -5.39 18.34
N GLN A 13 -4.84 -5.54 19.09
CA GLN A 13 -3.47 -5.44 18.56
C GLN A 13 -3.19 -6.52 17.50
N ARG A 14 -3.66 -7.75 17.70
CA ARG A 14 -3.50 -8.83 16.72
C ARG A 14 -4.18 -8.53 15.39
N ILE A 15 -5.37 -7.91 15.41
CA ILE A 15 -6.10 -7.57 14.19
C ILE A 15 -5.38 -6.46 13.40
N GLN A 16 -4.82 -5.45 14.06
CA GLN A 16 -4.04 -4.39 13.41
C GLN A 16 -2.81 -4.96 12.70
N THR A 17 -2.06 -5.81 13.38
CA THR A 17 -0.88 -6.50 12.81
C THR A 17 -1.27 -7.36 11.60
N LEU A 18 -2.44 -7.99 11.63
CA LEU A 18 -2.93 -8.81 10.53
C LEU A 18 -3.23 -7.99 9.28
N TYR A 19 -3.81 -6.79 9.42
CA TYR A 19 -4.00 -5.86 8.30
C TYR A 19 -2.66 -5.42 7.68
N LEU A 20 -1.70 -5.02 8.52
CA LEU A 20 -0.38 -4.60 8.06
C LEU A 20 0.40 -5.74 7.40
N LEU A 21 0.31 -6.95 7.96
CA LEU A 21 0.94 -8.14 7.37
C LEU A 21 0.33 -8.49 6.01
N ALA A 22 -0.99 -8.35 5.86
CA ALA A 22 -1.65 -8.52 4.57
C ALA A 22 -1.17 -7.47 3.55
N ILE A 23 -0.97 -6.21 3.95
CA ILE A 23 -0.43 -5.15 3.08
C ILE A 23 1.01 -5.49 2.68
N VAL A 24 1.85 -5.98 3.59
CA VAL A 24 3.22 -6.41 3.28
C VAL A 24 3.20 -7.53 2.24
N ALA A 25 2.37 -8.57 2.44
CA ALA A 25 2.27 -9.69 1.51
C ALA A 25 1.80 -9.25 0.11
N LEU A 26 0.76 -8.41 0.05
CA LEU A 26 0.24 -7.86 -1.21
C LEU A 26 1.25 -6.91 -1.87
N GLY A 27 1.96 -6.09 -1.10
CA GLY A 27 3.02 -5.22 -1.62
C GLY A 27 4.19 -5.99 -2.19
N ILE A 28 4.61 -7.10 -1.55
CA ILE A 28 5.62 -8.01 -2.11
C ILE A 28 5.12 -8.66 -3.41
N ALA A 29 3.87 -9.12 -3.45
CA ALA A 29 3.28 -9.65 -4.68
C ALA A 29 3.29 -8.62 -5.82
N LEU A 30 2.98 -7.35 -5.50
CA LEU A 30 2.98 -6.26 -6.49
C LEU A 30 4.36 -6.01 -7.11
N ILE A 31 5.46 -6.33 -6.42
CA ILE A 31 6.82 -6.21 -6.96
C ILE A 31 7.03 -7.13 -8.17
N PHE A 32 6.41 -8.31 -8.15
CA PHE A 32 6.59 -9.33 -9.18
C PHE A 32 5.50 -9.32 -10.26
N LEU A 33 4.40 -8.64 -10.04
CA LEU A 33 3.22 -8.66 -10.90
C LEU A 33 3.16 -7.42 -11.81
N PRO A 34 2.77 -7.57 -13.09
CA PRO A 34 2.57 -6.44 -13.99
C PRO A 34 1.26 -5.72 -13.66
N VAL A 35 1.32 -4.40 -13.60
CA VAL A 35 0.14 -3.53 -13.32
C VAL A 35 -0.62 -3.20 -14.60
N ALA A 36 0.10 -3.00 -15.70
CA ALA A 36 -0.47 -2.74 -17.02
C ALA A 36 0.38 -3.39 -18.10
N GLN A 37 -0.22 -3.59 -19.25
CA GLN A 37 0.44 -4.07 -20.46
C GLN A 37 0.27 -3.04 -21.57
N LEU A 38 1.34 -2.80 -22.32
CA LEU A 38 1.38 -1.90 -23.45
C LEU A 38 1.63 -2.76 -24.70
N VAL A 39 0.70 -2.71 -25.64
CA VAL A 39 0.80 -3.41 -26.92
C VAL A 39 1.13 -2.38 -27.99
N THR A 40 2.26 -2.57 -28.66
CA THR A 40 2.69 -1.71 -29.77
C THR A 40 2.18 -2.29 -31.09
N ASP A 41 2.07 -1.46 -32.14
CA ASP A 41 1.63 -1.87 -33.49
C ASP A 41 2.45 -3.03 -34.09
N GLU A 42 3.70 -3.22 -33.62
CA GLU A 42 4.58 -4.34 -33.99
C GLU A 42 4.30 -5.62 -33.17
N PHE A 43 3.18 -5.72 -32.44
CA PHE A 43 2.82 -6.85 -31.56
C PHE A 43 3.82 -7.10 -30.42
N HIS A 44 4.66 -6.13 -30.06
CA HIS A 44 5.49 -6.22 -28.87
C HIS A 44 4.65 -5.86 -27.62
N VAL A 45 4.57 -6.81 -26.68
CA VAL A 45 3.89 -6.62 -25.41
C VAL A 45 4.92 -6.22 -24.35
N TYR A 46 4.82 -4.99 -23.87
CA TYR A 46 5.64 -4.51 -22.75
C TYR A 46 4.82 -4.54 -21.47
N GLU A 47 5.38 -5.13 -20.42
CA GLU A 47 4.74 -5.21 -19.12
C GLU A 47 5.21 -4.06 -18.21
N LEU A 48 4.28 -3.27 -17.69
CA LEU A 48 4.53 -2.21 -16.73
C LEU A 48 4.52 -2.79 -15.31
N GLY A 49 5.66 -2.80 -14.64
CA GLY A 49 5.83 -3.29 -13.28
C GLY A 49 7.12 -2.77 -12.65
N ALA A 50 7.39 -3.09 -11.38
CA ALA A 50 8.53 -2.55 -10.63
C ALA A 50 9.89 -2.87 -11.28
N PHE A 51 10.06 -4.09 -11.80
CA PHE A 51 11.31 -4.57 -12.42
C PHE A 51 11.13 -5.00 -13.88
N ARG A 52 10.02 -4.69 -14.50
CA ARG A 52 9.73 -5.07 -15.88
C ARG A 52 10.06 -3.93 -16.83
N HIS A 53 10.76 -4.28 -17.92
CA HIS A 53 11.37 -3.31 -18.81
C HIS A 53 10.38 -2.84 -19.88
N VAL A 54 9.84 -1.64 -19.70
CA VAL A 54 9.35 -0.86 -20.83
C VAL A 54 10.54 0.00 -21.31
N PRO A 55 10.76 0.22 -22.61
CA PRO A 55 11.88 1.02 -23.12
C PRO A 55 11.69 2.54 -22.86
N LEU A 56 11.10 2.89 -21.74
CA LEU A 56 10.93 4.26 -21.25
C LEU A 56 12.07 4.58 -20.27
N GLN A 57 12.88 5.57 -20.61
CA GLN A 57 13.88 6.08 -19.68
C GLN A 57 13.20 6.66 -18.44
N GLY A 58 13.63 6.23 -17.24
CA GLY A 58 13.19 6.85 -15.99
C GLY A 58 12.09 6.11 -15.21
N MET A 59 11.90 4.81 -15.41
CA MET A 59 10.89 4.03 -14.65
C MET A 59 11.20 3.82 -13.16
N TRP A 60 12.25 4.45 -12.64
CA TRP A 60 12.64 4.34 -11.24
C TRP A 60 11.52 4.76 -10.26
N GLY A 61 10.68 5.71 -10.65
CA GLY A 61 9.60 6.20 -9.81
C GLY A 61 8.57 5.12 -9.48
N LEU A 62 8.21 4.28 -10.45
CA LEU A 62 7.29 3.17 -10.24
C LEU A 62 7.92 2.08 -9.36
N ALA A 63 9.18 1.71 -9.62
CA ALA A 63 9.90 0.72 -8.84
C ALA A 63 10.05 1.17 -7.38
N VAL A 64 10.46 2.42 -7.15
CA VAL A 64 10.59 3.00 -5.81
C VAL A 64 9.25 3.01 -5.09
N ALA A 65 8.16 3.45 -5.72
CA ALA A 65 6.84 3.48 -5.11
C ALA A 65 6.36 2.06 -4.75
N THR A 66 6.59 1.08 -5.63
CA THR A 66 6.21 -0.32 -5.40
C THR A 66 6.96 -0.94 -4.22
N ILE A 67 8.27 -0.68 -4.09
CA ILE A 67 9.09 -1.19 -2.98
C ILE A 67 8.74 -0.47 -1.67
N LEU A 68 8.43 0.81 -1.74
CA LEU A 68 8.17 1.63 -0.56
C LEU A 68 6.90 1.20 0.18
N ILE A 69 5.87 0.70 -0.52
CA ILE A 69 4.62 0.22 0.07
C ILE A 69 4.86 -0.91 1.10
N PRO A 70 5.47 -2.06 0.75
CA PRO A 70 5.71 -3.14 1.71
C PRO A 70 6.74 -2.76 2.78
N VAL A 71 7.75 -1.95 2.44
CA VAL A 71 8.75 -1.49 3.42
C VAL A 71 8.11 -0.63 4.50
N LEU A 72 7.30 0.36 4.13
CA LEU A 72 6.60 1.21 5.10
C LEU A 72 5.60 0.41 5.95
N ALA A 73 4.84 -0.50 5.34
CA ALA A 73 3.92 -1.36 6.07
C ALA A 73 4.69 -2.28 7.06
N PHE A 74 5.85 -2.79 6.67
CA PHE A 74 6.70 -3.59 7.54
C PHE A 74 7.24 -2.78 8.73
N VAL A 75 7.78 -1.58 8.49
CA VAL A 75 8.24 -0.66 9.53
C VAL A 75 7.09 -0.33 10.50
N ASP A 76 5.89 -0.12 9.98
CA ASP A 76 4.71 0.23 10.76
C ASP A 76 4.32 -0.88 11.75
N ILE A 77 4.54 -2.16 11.43
CA ILE A 77 4.34 -3.27 12.35
C ILE A 77 5.18 -3.11 13.63
N PHE A 78 6.42 -2.62 13.51
CA PHE A 78 7.32 -2.45 14.66
C PHE A 78 7.01 -1.20 15.49
N LEU A 79 6.24 -0.25 14.96
CA LEU A 79 5.87 0.98 15.65
C LEU A 79 4.69 0.82 16.63
N PHE A 80 4.29 -0.41 16.97
CA PHE A 80 3.14 -0.71 17.84
C PHE A 80 3.19 -0.01 19.23
N LYS A 81 4.38 0.37 19.71
CA LYS A 81 4.55 1.12 20.97
C LYS A 81 4.21 2.60 20.84
N LYS A 82 4.30 3.18 19.62
CA LYS A 82 4.07 4.60 19.34
C LYS A 82 2.84 4.77 18.43
N ARG A 83 1.64 4.52 18.96
CA ARG A 83 0.37 4.47 18.23
C ARG A 83 0.08 5.70 17.37
N ILE A 84 0.39 6.92 17.86
CA ILE A 84 0.18 8.16 17.09
C ILE A 84 1.11 8.20 15.87
N LEU A 85 2.36 7.78 16.03
CA LEU A 85 3.31 7.71 14.91
C LEU A 85 2.89 6.66 13.90
N GLN A 86 2.44 5.50 14.37
CA GLN A 86 1.88 4.44 13.56
C GLN A 86 0.68 4.94 12.73
N ALA A 87 -0.27 5.65 13.34
CA ALA A 87 -1.41 6.23 12.62
C ALA A 87 -0.98 7.21 11.52
N ARG A 88 0.02 8.07 11.80
CA ARG A 88 0.57 9.00 10.79
C ARG A 88 1.25 8.27 9.64
N LEU A 89 2.02 7.22 9.92
CA LEU A 89 2.68 6.42 8.90
C LEU A 89 1.67 5.69 8.02
N ASN A 90 0.60 5.16 8.61
CA ASN A 90 -0.50 4.56 7.87
C ASN A 90 -1.20 5.56 6.94
N ILE A 91 -1.45 6.79 7.39
CA ILE A 91 -2.03 7.84 6.54
C ILE A 91 -1.10 8.12 5.36
N PHE A 92 0.21 8.24 5.61
CA PHE A 92 1.20 8.42 4.54
C PHE A 92 1.20 7.23 3.56
N LEU A 93 1.12 6.00 4.06
CA LEU A 93 1.01 4.79 3.24
C LEU A 93 -0.27 4.80 2.37
N ALA A 94 -1.41 5.27 2.91
CA ALA A 94 -2.64 5.43 2.14
C ALA A 94 -2.47 6.44 0.99
N ILE A 95 -1.85 7.59 1.26
CA ILE A 95 -1.54 8.60 0.24
C ILE A 95 -0.60 8.02 -0.82
N LEU A 96 0.40 7.24 -0.41
CA LEU A 96 1.33 6.59 -1.33
C LEU A 96 0.62 5.59 -2.26
N CYS A 97 -0.33 4.79 -1.73
CA CYS A 97 -1.12 3.86 -2.54
C CYS A 97 -1.97 4.59 -3.59
N LEU A 98 -2.54 5.76 -3.26
CA LEU A 98 -3.25 6.60 -4.23
C LEU A 98 -2.29 7.24 -5.23
N GLY A 99 -1.15 7.78 -4.76
CA GLY A 99 -0.10 8.36 -5.60
C GLY A 99 0.48 7.36 -6.60
N TYR A 100 0.50 6.08 -6.25
CA TYR A 100 0.91 5.00 -7.13
C TYR A 100 0.11 4.99 -8.44
N TYR A 101 -1.22 5.14 -8.37
CA TYR A 101 -2.05 5.24 -9.57
C TYR A 101 -1.74 6.47 -10.42
N GLY A 102 -1.40 7.60 -9.78
CA GLY A 102 -0.94 8.79 -10.50
C GLY A 102 0.35 8.53 -11.28
N ILE A 103 1.30 7.81 -10.67
CA ILE A 103 2.55 7.41 -11.32
C ILE A 103 2.27 6.47 -12.49
N VAL A 104 1.45 5.43 -12.30
CA VAL A 104 1.05 4.50 -13.37
C VAL A 104 0.38 5.23 -14.52
N PHE A 105 -0.57 6.13 -14.22
CA PHE A 105 -1.24 6.92 -15.25
C PHE A 105 -0.26 7.80 -16.03
N MET A 106 0.68 8.43 -15.34
CA MET A 106 1.72 9.26 -15.98
C MET A 106 2.56 8.41 -16.96
N TYR A 107 2.98 7.21 -16.58
CA TYR A 107 3.76 6.32 -17.45
C TYR A 107 2.94 5.85 -18.66
N ILE A 108 1.68 5.50 -18.48
CA ILE A 108 0.77 5.13 -19.58
C ILE A 108 0.62 6.30 -20.55
N TRP A 109 0.44 7.51 -20.04
CA TRP A 109 0.32 8.73 -20.84
C TRP A 109 1.58 8.97 -21.69
N PHE A 110 2.76 8.91 -21.07
CA PHE A 110 4.03 9.06 -21.79
C PHE A 110 4.25 7.97 -22.84
N ALA A 111 3.90 6.71 -22.51
CA ALA A 111 4.02 5.61 -23.45
C ALA A 111 3.12 5.82 -24.68
N LYS A 112 1.88 6.26 -24.48
CA LYS A 112 0.95 6.55 -25.57
C LYS A 112 1.45 7.67 -26.48
N MET A 113 2.10 8.70 -25.93
CA MET A 113 2.65 9.81 -26.73
C MET A 113 3.85 9.38 -27.57
N ASN A 114 4.69 8.45 -27.09
CA ASN A 114 5.93 8.09 -27.73
C ASN A 114 5.84 6.88 -28.66
N PHE A 115 4.93 5.94 -28.41
CA PHE A 115 4.92 4.63 -29.07
C PHE A 115 3.60 4.28 -29.76
N ALA A 116 2.62 5.19 -29.82
CA ALA A 116 1.27 4.88 -30.34
C ALA A 116 0.70 3.55 -29.82
N ALA A 117 1.03 3.20 -28.56
CA ALA A 117 0.72 1.90 -27.97
C ALA A 117 -0.70 1.88 -27.40
N GLU A 118 -1.40 0.78 -27.60
CA GLU A 118 -2.61 0.47 -26.86
C GLU A 118 -2.24 -0.09 -25.48
N TRP A 119 -2.99 0.32 -24.46
CA TRP A 119 -2.74 -0.12 -23.08
C TRP A 119 -3.90 -0.94 -22.54
N HIS A 120 -3.58 -1.97 -21.82
CA HIS A 120 -4.54 -2.82 -21.12
C HIS A 120 -4.20 -2.85 -19.63
N ILE A 121 -5.20 -2.52 -18.78
CA ILE A 121 -5.05 -2.65 -17.35
C ILE A 121 -5.11 -4.13 -16.99
N THR A 122 -4.13 -4.59 -16.24
CA THR A 122 -4.09 -5.96 -15.74
C THR A 122 -4.91 -6.06 -14.45
N PHE A 123 -5.48 -7.23 -14.17
CA PHE A 123 -6.24 -7.49 -12.94
C PHE A 123 -5.43 -7.17 -11.67
N TRP A 124 -4.14 -7.36 -11.70
CA TRP A 124 -3.22 -7.05 -10.59
C TRP A 124 -3.16 -5.56 -10.22
N SER A 125 -3.65 -4.69 -11.07
CA SER A 125 -3.80 -3.26 -10.78
C SER A 125 -4.76 -2.98 -9.60
N CYS A 126 -5.57 -3.94 -9.18
CA CYS A 126 -6.43 -3.81 -8.01
C CYS A 126 -5.65 -3.89 -6.68
N ILE A 127 -4.42 -4.43 -6.67
CA ILE A 127 -3.65 -4.64 -5.43
C ILE A 127 -3.41 -3.33 -4.65
N PRO A 128 -2.93 -2.23 -5.24
CA PRO A 128 -2.74 -0.98 -4.50
C PRO A 128 -4.05 -0.42 -3.91
N LEU A 129 -5.20 -0.65 -4.57
CA LEU A 129 -6.52 -0.27 -4.05
C LEU A 129 -6.89 -1.09 -2.82
N ILE A 130 -6.65 -2.40 -2.86
CA ILE A 130 -6.87 -3.28 -1.71
C ILE A 130 -5.96 -2.85 -0.55
N CYS A 131 -4.68 -2.57 -0.81
CA CYS A 131 -3.75 -2.04 0.19
C CYS A 131 -4.26 -0.73 0.79
N PHE A 132 -4.79 0.19 -0.03
CA PHE A 132 -5.39 1.44 0.43
C PHE A 132 -6.56 1.21 1.40
N ILE A 133 -7.50 0.32 1.05
CA ILE A 133 -8.66 0.00 1.91
C ILE A 133 -8.20 -0.63 3.22
N LEU A 134 -7.25 -1.57 3.18
CA LEU A 134 -6.69 -2.21 4.37
C LEU A 134 -5.98 -1.20 5.28
N THR A 135 -5.24 -0.26 4.69
CA THR A 135 -4.55 0.81 5.42
C THR A 135 -5.54 1.74 6.13
N LEU A 136 -6.64 2.12 5.49
CA LEU A 136 -7.72 2.89 6.13
C LEU A 136 -8.37 2.11 7.28
N GLY A 137 -8.57 0.80 7.09
CA GLY A 137 -9.08 -0.09 8.13
C GLY A 137 -8.15 -0.16 9.34
N ALA A 138 -6.84 -0.30 9.12
CA ALA A 138 -5.82 -0.29 10.15
C ALA A 138 -5.79 1.05 10.89
N THR A 139 -5.76 2.17 10.17
CA THR A 139 -5.75 3.52 10.75
C THR A 139 -6.94 3.77 11.67
N ARG A 140 -8.16 3.42 11.24
CA ARG A 140 -9.37 3.58 12.06
C ARG A 140 -9.29 2.80 13.37
N ARG A 141 -8.73 1.59 13.34
CA ARG A 141 -8.58 0.75 14.52
C ARG A 141 -7.53 1.31 15.47
N ILE A 142 -6.38 1.77 14.94
CA ILE A 142 -5.31 2.40 15.74
C ILE A 142 -5.84 3.65 16.46
N LEU A 143 -6.57 4.52 15.77
CA LEU A 143 -7.14 5.73 16.35
C LEU A 143 -8.21 5.44 17.40
N LYS A 144 -9.05 4.41 17.17
CA LYS A 144 -10.04 3.98 18.15
C LYS A 144 -9.38 3.46 19.42
N ASP A 145 -8.32 2.68 19.30
CA ASP A 145 -7.56 2.12 20.41
C ASP A 145 -6.88 3.23 21.23
N GLU A 146 -6.29 4.22 20.57
CA GLU A 146 -5.70 5.40 21.20
C GLU A 146 -6.75 6.22 21.97
N ALA A 147 -7.93 6.40 21.41
CA ALA A 147 -9.03 7.11 22.07
C ALA A 147 -9.49 6.40 23.36
N LEU A 148 -9.53 5.06 23.35
CA LEU A 148 -9.88 4.27 24.55
C LEU A 148 -8.84 4.41 25.66
N VAL A 149 -7.55 4.38 25.31
CA VAL A 149 -6.47 4.57 26.29
C VAL A 149 -6.52 5.95 26.92
N ARG A 150 -6.70 7.00 26.11
CA ARG A 150 -6.82 8.37 26.63
C ARG A 150 -8.07 8.57 27.52
N ALA A 151 -9.18 7.89 27.20
CA ALA A 151 -10.37 7.93 28.05
C ALA A 151 -10.12 7.27 29.41
N ALA A 152 -9.41 6.15 29.44
CA ALA A 152 -9.03 5.46 30.68
C ALA A 152 -8.10 6.31 31.58
N ASP A 153 -7.15 7.04 30.97
CA ASP A 153 -6.21 7.91 31.69
C ASP A 153 -6.90 9.14 32.33
N ARG A 154 -8.04 9.58 31.79
CA ARG A 154 -8.82 10.69 32.36
C ARG A 154 -9.65 10.33 33.59
N ILE A 155 -9.89 9.05 33.83
CA ILE A 155 -10.70 8.56 34.96
C ILE A 155 -9.81 8.27 36.18
N ARG A 156 -8.52 8.33 36.04
CA ARG A 156 -7.54 8.10 37.10
C ARG A 156 -6.98 9.40 37.66
#